data_154bee60217609f1db3b8768e566966f
#
_entry.id   154bee60217609f1db3b8768e566966f
#
_cell.length_a   1.000
_cell.length_b   1.000
_cell.length_c   1.000
_cell.angle_alpha   90.00
_cell.angle_beta   90.00
_cell.angle_gamma   90.00
#
_symmetry.space_group_name_H-M   'P 1'
#
loop_
_entity.id
_entity.type
_entity.pdbx_description
1 polymer ?
#
loop_
_entity_poly.entity_id
_entity_poly.type
_entity_poly.pdbx_seq_one_letter_code
_entity_poly.pdbx_strand_id
1 'polypeptide(L)'
;MEQPNYSALIEKWKPVLDEESAGEIKDNHRRSVTAALLENQEKAIAEQNAQGMLFEAAPANNVSSVSNFDPVLISLVRRAMPNLIAYDVCGVQPMNGPTGLIFAMKARYQGGSTSNREALFNEAETR
;
A
#
# COMPACT_ATOMS: atom_id res chain seq x y z
N MET A 1 11.97 2.39 -13.07
CA MET A 1 10.98 2.53 -11.99
C MET A 1 11.74 2.61 -10.69
N GLU A 2 11.71 3.75 -10.06
CA GLU A 2 12.38 3.97 -8.79
C GLU A 2 11.59 3.22 -7.70
N GLN A 3 12.26 2.34 -6.97
CA GLN A 3 11.65 1.61 -5.86
C GLN A 3 11.31 2.63 -4.77
N PRO A 4 10.07 2.67 -4.28
CA PRO A 4 9.72 3.60 -3.22
C PRO A 4 10.55 3.29 -1.97
N ASN A 5 11.16 4.32 -1.40
CA ASN A 5 11.87 4.18 -0.14
C ASN A 5 10.84 4.06 1.01
N TYR A 6 10.45 2.83 1.32
CA TYR A 6 9.45 2.54 2.34
C TYR A 6 9.81 3.08 3.72
N SER A 7 11.10 3.16 4.04
CA SER A 7 11.55 3.73 5.33
C SER A 7 11.19 5.21 5.45
N ALA A 8 11.43 5.98 4.40
CA ALA A 8 11.09 7.40 4.36
C ALA A 8 9.57 7.62 4.39
N LEU A 9 8.79 6.76 3.70
CA LEU A 9 7.34 6.83 3.73
C LEU A 9 6.77 6.52 5.12
N ILE A 10 7.30 5.52 5.80
CA ILE A 10 6.89 5.18 7.18
C ILE A 10 7.21 6.34 8.12
N GLU A 11 8.36 6.99 7.97
CA GLU A 11 8.74 8.13 8.79
C GLU A 11 7.83 9.35 8.54
N LYS A 12 7.53 9.68 7.28
CA LYS A 12 6.61 10.75 6.90
C LYS A 12 5.22 10.53 7.51
N TRP A 13 4.69 9.32 7.40
CA TRP A 13 3.32 8.98 7.83
C TRP A 13 3.24 8.48 9.28
N LYS A 14 4.35 8.51 10.01
CA LYS A 14 4.41 8.02 11.40
C LYS A 14 3.29 8.58 12.30
N PRO A 15 2.97 9.89 12.30
CA PRO A 15 1.92 10.42 13.16
C PRO A 15 0.54 9.81 12.89
N VAL A 16 0.25 9.45 11.64
CA VAL A 16 -1.02 8.82 11.23
C VAL A 16 -0.99 7.31 11.49
N LEU A 17 0.15 6.68 11.28
CA LEU A 17 0.31 5.23 11.50
C LEU A 17 0.26 4.85 12.98
N ASP A 18 0.75 5.70 13.85
CA ASP A 18 0.82 5.48 15.31
C ASP A 18 -0.40 6.09 16.05
N GLU A 19 -1.45 6.49 15.33
CA GLU A 19 -2.66 7.04 15.93
C GLU A 19 -3.37 5.99 16.80
N GLU A 20 -3.53 6.27 18.07
CA GLU A 20 -4.10 5.35 19.07
C GLU A 20 -5.55 4.98 18.79
N SER A 21 -6.35 5.91 18.23
CA SER A 21 -7.78 5.68 17.95
C SER A 21 -8.03 4.62 16.88
N ALA A 22 -7.07 4.37 16.01
CA ALA A 22 -7.16 3.42 14.91
C ALA A 22 -6.57 2.02 15.22
N GLY A 23 -6.00 1.84 16.41
CA GLY A 23 -5.30 0.63 16.81
C GLY A 23 -3.86 0.54 16.27
N GLU A 24 -3.01 -0.22 16.95
CA GLU A 24 -1.62 -0.39 16.57
C GLU A 24 -1.46 -1.38 15.40
N ILE A 25 -0.69 -0.98 14.38
CA ILE A 25 -0.29 -1.90 13.30
C ILE A 25 1.03 -2.58 13.69
N LYS A 26 0.97 -3.82 14.17
CA LYS A 26 2.13 -4.58 14.65
C LYS A 26 3.03 -5.09 13.52
N ASP A 27 2.43 -5.42 12.39
CA ASP A 27 3.14 -5.98 11.24
C ASP A 27 3.81 -4.87 10.41
N ASN A 28 5.12 -4.98 10.27
CA ASN A 28 5.93 -4.01 9.52
C ASN A 28 5.58 -3.98 8.03
N HIS A 29 5.18 -5.13 7.45
CA HIS A 29 4.73 -5.20 6.06
C HIS A 29 3.41 -4.44 5.86
N ARG A 30 2.42 -4.67 6.72
CA ARG A 30 1.14 -3.93 6.70
C ARG A 30 1.37 -2.43 6.90
N ARG A 31 2.33 -2.06 7.74
CA ARG A 31 2.73 -0.66 7.96
C ARG A 31 3.28 -0.01 6.70
N SER A 32 4.19 -0.68 6.00
CA SER A 32 4.81 -0.17 4.76
C SER A 32 3.80 -0.04 3.63
N VAL A 33 2.92 -1.03 3.46
CA VAL A 33 1.85 -0.99 2.45
C VAL A 33 0.87 0.15 2.76
N THR A 34 0.46 0.32 4.00
CA THR A 34 -0.46 1.41 4.40
C THR A 34 0.17 2.77 4.16
N ALA A 35 1.45 2.95 4.48
CA ALA A 35 2.18 4.21 4.21
C ALA A 35 2.22 4.53 2.70
N ALA A 36 2.47 3.53 1.85
CA ALA A 36 2.47 3.70 0.40
C ALA A 36 1.07 4.06 -0.15
N LEU A 37 0.01 3.47 0.39
CA LEU A 37 -1.36 3.80 0.01
C LEU A 37 -1.75 5.22 0.44
N LEU A 38 -1.35 5.65 1.63
CA LEU A 38 -1.56 7.03 2.10
C LEU A 38 -0.84 8.05 1.20
N GLU A 39 0.39 7.75 0.80
CA GLU A 39 1.14 8.59 -0.15
C GLU A 39 0.48 8.67 -1.52
N ASN A 40 -0.02 7.54 -2.04
CA ASN A 40 -0.75 7.53 -3.30
C ASN A 40 -2.06 8.32 -3.21
N GLN A 41 -2.74 8.24 -2.08
CA GLN A 41 -3.96 9.00 -1.84
C GLN A 41 -3.70 10.51 -1.75
N GLU A 42 -2.63 10.92 -1.08
CA GLU A 42 -2.21 12.32 -1.04
C GLU A 42 -1.94 12.87 -2.45
N LYS A 43 -1.22 12.11 -3.28
CA LYS A 43 -0.95 12.48 -4.67
C LYS A 43 -2.22 12.59 -5.50
N ALA A 44 -3.14 11.63 -5.37
CA ALA A 44 -4.40 11.66 -6.08
C ALA A 44 -5.26 12.88 -5.71
N ILE A 45 -5.31 13.23 -4.42
CA ILE A 45 -6.02 14.45 -3.95
C ILE A 45 -5.35 15.70 -4.51
N ALA A 46 -4.02 15.77 -4.50
CA ALA A 46 -3.29 16.91 -5.05
C ALA A 46 -3.54 17.08 -6.56
N GLU A 47 -3.57 15.97 -7.32
CA GLU A 47 -3.89 15.98 -8.75
C GLU A 47 -5.33 16.42 -9.02
N GLN A 48 -6.30 15.93 -8.25
CA GLN A 48 -7.70 16.35 -8.35
C GLN A 48 -7.88 17.83 -8.05
N ASN A 49 -7.22 18.34 -7.02
CA ASN A 49 -7.26 19.76 -6.68
C ASN A 49 -6.61 20.63 -7.76
N ALA A 50 -5.52 20.17 -8.37
CA ALA A 50 -4.87 20.87 -9.48
C ALA A 50 -5.76 20.91 -10.74
N GLN A 51 -6.51 19.85 -11.03
CA GLN A 51 -7.47 19.81 -12.13
C GLN A 51 -8.72 20.65 -11.82
N GLY A 52 -9.18 20.67 -10.58
CA GLY A 52 -10.33 21.49 -10.14
C GLY A 52 -10.08 23.00 -10.27
N MET A 53 -8.84 23.45 -10.25
CA MET A 53 -8.49 24.85 -10.52
C MET A 53 -8.69 25.26 -12.00
N LEU A 54 -8.84 24.29 -12.91
CA LEU A 54 -9.10 24.55 -14.34
C LEU A 54 -10.61 24.61 -14.67
N PHE A 55 -11.47 24.15 -13.77
CA PHE A 55 -12.92 24.24 -13.89
C PHE A 55 -13.45 25.17 -12.81
N GLU A 56 -13.81 26.37 -13.22
CA GLU A 56 -14.44 27.44 -12.45
C GLU A 56 -15.75 26.91 -11.82
N ALA A 57 -15.73 26.49 -10.56
CA ALA A 57 -16.86 26.25 -9.64
C ALA A 57 -16.79 25.03 -8.72
N ALA A 58 -15.65 24.61 -8.28
CA ALA A 58 -15.64 23.82 -7.05
C ALA A 58 -15.56 24.81 -5.87
N PRO A 59 -16.44 24.77 -4.86
CA PRO A 59 -16.26 25.55 -3.65
C PRO A 59 -14.93 25.10 -3.05
N ALA A 60 -13.93 25.94 -3.18
CA ALA A 60 -12.64 25.73 -2.55
C ALA A 60 -12.91 25.70 -1.04
N ASN A 61 -12.86 24.51 -0.45
CA ASN A 61 -12.72 24.37 0.98
C ASN A 61 -11.27 24.76 1.34
N ASN A 62 -10.93 25.98 0.95
CA ASN A 62 -9.62 26.56 1.01
C ASN A 62 -9.50 27.31 2.32
N VAL A 63 -9.35 26.57 3.40
CA VAL A 63 -8.84 27.13 4.65
C VAL A 63 -7.33 26.85 4.68
N SER A 64 -6.57 27.77 4.06
CA SER A 64 -5.16 28.04 4.33
C SER A 64 -4.31 26.81 4.66
N SER A 65 -3.49 26.36 3.72
CA SER A 65 -2.43 25.34 3.82
C SER A 65 -2.83 23.87 4.04
N VAL A 66 -4.09 23.53 4.20
CA VAL A 66 -4.61 22.15 4.32
C VAL A 66 -5.43 21.73 3.10
N SER A 67 -5.39 22.48 2.03
CA SER A 67 -6.20 22.25 0.81
C SER A 67 -5.91 20.93 0.08
N ASN A 68 -4.82 20.25 0.42
CA ASN A 68 -4.42 18.98 -0.20
C ASN A 68 -4.70 17.76 0.69
N PHE A 69 -5.35 17.92 1.83
CA PHE A 69 -5.59 16.87 2.79
C PHE A 69 -7.08 16.68 3.04
N ASP A 70 -7.60 15.52 2.68
CA ASP A 70 -8.92 15.09 3.15
C ASP A 70 -8.73 14.22 4.41
N PRO A 71 -8.91 14.76 5.63
CA PRO A 71 -8.65 14.02 6.86
C PRO A 71 -9.61 12.84 7.05
N VAL A 72 -10.81 12.91 6.50
CA VAL A 72 -11.80 11.83 6.58
C VAL A 72 -11.36 10.65 5.73
N LEU A 73 -10.90 10.91 4.50
CA LEU A 73 -10.43 9.88 3.59
C LEU A 73 -9.15 9.21 4.10
N ILE A 74 -8.20 9.98 4.59
CA ILE A 74 -6.96 9.48 5.20
C ILE A 74 -7.26 8.59 6.42
N SER A 75 -8.16 9.03 7.30
CA SER A 75 -8.58 8.24 8.47
C SER A 75 -9.28 6.94 8.06
N LEU A 76 -10.12 6.99 7.02
CA LEU A 76 -10.79 5.81 6.49
C LEU A 76 -9.78 4.77 5.95
N VAL A 77 -8.84 5.21 5.12
CA VAL A 77 -7.77 4.35 4.58
C VAL A 77 -6.95 3.75 5.71
N ARG A 78 -6.54 4.55 6.70
CA ARG A 78 -5.76 4.09 7.85
C ARG A 78 -6.46 3.00 8.66
N ARG A 79 -7.77 3.09 8.83
CA ARG A 79 -8.58 2.11 9.58
C ARG A 79 -8.88 0.86 8.78
N ALA A 80 -9.19 0.99 7.49
CA ALA A 80 -9.65 -0.11 6.66
C ALA A 80 -8.50 -0.97 6.13
N MET A 81 -7.44 -0.37 5.60
CA MET A 81 -6.41 -1.08 4.85
C MET A 81 -5.63 -2.12 5.67
N PRO A 82 -5.16 -1.84 6.90
CA PRO A 82 -4.41 -2.83 7.67
C PRO A 82 -5.22 -4.07 8.08
N ASN A 83 -6.54 -3.96 8.09
CA ASN A 83 -7.45 -4.99 8.56
C ASN A 83 -8.05 -5.86 7.44
N LEU A 84 -7.56 -5.71 6.20
CA LEU A 84 -8.04 -6.52 5.08
C LEU A 84 -7.62 -7.99 5.26
N ILE A 85 -8.56 -8.89 5.02
CA ILE A 85 -8.33 -10.35 5.01
C ILE A 85 -7.29 -10.77 3.97
N ALA A 86 -7.06 -9.95 2.96
CA ALA A 86 -6.08 -10.22 1.91
C ALA A 86 -4.66 -10.47 2.45
N TYR A 87 -4.28 -9.81 3.55
CA TYR A 87 -2.97 -10.02 4.19
C TYR A 87 -2.81 -11.43 4.80
N ASP A 88 -3.91 -12.07 5.16
CA ASP A 88 -3.89 -13.40 5.79
C ASP A 88 -3.99 -14.53 4.76
N VAL A 89 -4.55 -14.25 3.58
CA VAL A 89 -4.85 -15.26 2.54
C VAL A 89 -3.86 -15.23 1.39
N CYS A 90 -3.32 -14.06 1.05
CA CYS A 90 -2.43 -13.87 -0.11
C CYS A 90 -1.32 -12.86 0.17
N GLY A 91 -0.34 -12.80 -0.75
CA GLY A 91 0.66 -11.73 -0.74
C GLY A 91 0.05 -10.41 -1.21
N VAL A 92 0.30 -9.35 -0.46
CA VAL A 92 -0.18 -7.99 -0.77
C VAL A 92 1.00 -7.09 -1.04
N GLN A 93 0.95 -6.34 -2.14
CA GLN A 93 1.95 -5.33 -2.50
C GLN A 93 1.24 -4.05 -2.96
N PRO A 94 1.74 -2.86 -2.59
CA PRO A 94 1.14 -1.60 -3.02
C PRO A 94 1.46 -1.35 -4.50
N MET A 95 0.50 -0.75 -5.21
CA MET A 95 0.67 -0.30 -6.59
C MET A 95 0.83 1.22 -6.63
N ASN A 96 1.82 1.70 -7.38
CA ASN A 96 2.08 3.13 -7.57
C ASN A 96 1.57 3.65 -8.93
N GLY A 97 0.85 2.82 -9.67
CA GLY A 97 0.34 3.14 -11.00
C GLY A 97 -0.69 2.12 -11.46
N PRO A 98 -1.20 2.25 -12.70
CA PRO A 98 -2.21 1.37 -13.25
C PRO A 98 -1.74 -0.08 -13.47
N THR A 99 -0.43 -0.30 -13.48
CA THR A 99 0.20 -1.61 -13.63
C THR A 99 1.26 -1.83 -12.56
N GLY A 100 1.42 -3.06 -12.10
CA GLY A 100 2.42 -3.46 -11.11
C GLY A 100 3.06 -4.79 -11.46
N LEU A 101 4.26 -5.05 -10.91
CA LEU A 101 4.93 -6.33 -11.00
C LEU A 101 4.74 -7.09 -9.68
N ILE A 102 4.34 -8.34 -9.78
CA ILE A 102 4.23 -9.26 -8.64
C ILE A 102 5.34 -10.29 -8.79
N PHE A 103 6.17 -10.44 -7.76
CA PHE A 103 7.22 -11.43 -7.71
C PHE A 103 6.79 -12.58 -6.82
N ALA A 104 6.86 -13.81 -7.35
CA ALA A 104 6.63 -15.01 -6.58
C ALA A 104 7.85 -15.93 -6.71
N MET A 105 8.36 -16.41 -5.59
CA MET A 105 9.43 -17.39 -5.54
C MET A 105 8.82 -18.79 -5.31
N LYS A 106 9.15 -19.74 -6.18
CA LYS A 106 8.72 -21.12 -6.06
C LYS A 106 9.94 -22.03 -5.94
N ALA A 107 10.00 -22.78 -4.85
CA ALA A 107 11.02 -23.84 -4.70
C ALA A 107 10.61 -25.05 -5.53
N ARG A 108 11.56 -25.64 -6.28
CA ARG A 108 11.32 -26.84 -7.10
C ARG A 108 12.40 -27.89 -6.84
N TYR A 109 12.03 -29.16 -6.96
CA TYR A 109 12.97 -30.27 -6.85
C TYR A 109 13.89 -30.34 -8.08
N GLN A 110 15.00 -31.07 -7.98
CA GLN A 110 15.89 -31.46 -9.09
C GLN A 110 16.38 -30.27 -9.96
N GLY A 111 16.91 -29.22 -9.34
CA GLY A 111 17.58 -28.14 -10.05
C GLY A 111 16.67 -27.04 -10.61
N GLY A 112 15.38 -27.02 -10.27
CA GLY A 112 14.53 -25.84 -10.46
C GLY A 112 13.97 -25.62 -11.87
N SER A 113 13.99 -26.63 -12.75
CA SER A 113 13.35 -26.51 -14.07
C SER A 113 11.84 -26.28 -13.92
N THR A 114 11.24 -25.53 -14.85
CA THR A 114 9.80 -25.22 -14.85
C THR A 114 8.90 -26.46 -14.99
N SER A 115 9.42 -27.57 -15.51
CA SER A 115 8.74 -28.85 -15.63
C SER A 115 8.77 -29.69 -14.35
N ASN A 116 9.63 -29.36 -13.37
CA ASN A 116 9.79 -30.11 -12.16
C ASN A 116 8.70 -29.79 -11.13
N ARG A 117 8.39 -30.75 -10.26
CA ARG A 117 7.40 -30.58 -9.17
C ARG A 117 7.80 -29.48 -8.21
N GLU A 118 6.81 -28.75 -7.74
CA GLU A 118 7.00 -27.71 -6.73
C GLU A 118 7.25 -28.36 -5.36
N ALA A 119 8.31 -27.89 -4.67
CA ALA A 119 8.64 -28.30 -3.31
C ALA A 119 7.86 -27.45 -2.30
N LEU A 120 7.67 -27.96 -1.10
CA LEU A 120 7.02 -27.29 0.04
C LEU A 120 5.50 -27.06 -0.11
N PHE A 121 4.96 -27.20 -1.30
CA PHE A 121 3.52 -27.08 -1.55
C PHE A 121 2.84 -28.45 -1.64
N ASN A 122 3.48 -29.41 -2.28
CA ASN A 122 3.10 -30.83 -2.24
C ASN A 122 4.04 -31.57 -1.31
N GLU A 123 3.59 -32.67 -0.72
CA GLU A 123 4.38 -33.48 0.21
C GLU A 123 5.77 -33.80 -0.35
N ALA A 124 6.75 -33.87 0.54
CA ALA A 124 8.13 -34.17 0.19
C ALA A 124 8.21 -35.48 -0.62
N GLU A 125 9.00 -35.44 -1.68
CA GLU A 125 9.29 -36.64 -2.48
C GLU A 125 10.16 -37.58 -1.67
N THR A 126 9.60 -38.70 -1.24
CA THR A 126 10.26 -39.73 -0.39
C THR A 126 10.92 -40.83 -1.20
N ARG A 127 11.21 -40.65 -2.46
CA ARG A 127 11.89 -41.63 -3.33
C ARG A 127 13.38 -41.40 -3.36
#